data_f9fa0b536e538e6d0fb390cc319f7a17
#
_entry.id   f9fa0b536e538e6d0fb390cc319f7a17
#
_cell.length_a   1.000
_cell.length_b   1.000
_cell.length_c   1.000
_cell.angle_alpha   90.00
_cell.angle_beta   90.00
_cell.angle_gamma   90.00
#
_symmetry.space_group_name_H-M   'P 1'
#
loop_
_entity.id
_entity.type
_entity.pdbx_description
1 polymer ?
#
loop_
_entity_poly.entity_id
_entity_poly.type
_entity_poly.pdbx_seq_one_letter_code
_entity_poly.pdbx_strand_id
1 'polypeptide(L)'
;KNIAFVQKTLNLRANSPVVIHFNNEDAGVPHNVDITTDSGGSNTLYKQDPVAGPTTEDYKFTTSGPGTLYYHCDVHPNMTGTINVQ
;
A
#
# COMPACT_ATOMS: atom_id res chain seq x y z
N LYS A 1 -5.09 4.79 9.70
CA LYS A 1 -5.87 5.44 10.75
C LYS A 1 -6.51 4.37 11.62
N ASN A 2 -6.33 4.48 12.92
CA ASN A 2 -6.84 3.49 13.89
C ASN A 2 -6.32 2.08 13.61
N ILE A 3 -5.06 1.96 13.20
CA ILE A 3 -4.42 0.68 12.88
C ILE A 3 -5.19 -0.06 11.77
N ALA A 4 -5.67 0.70 10.80
CA ALA A 4 -6.36 0.18 9.63
C ALA A 4 -6.23 1.17 8.47
N PHE A 5 -6.20 0.64 7.25
CA PHE A 5 -6.32 1.50 6.07
C PHE A 5 -7.77 1.97 5.95
N VAL A 6 -7.94 3.26 5.69
CA VAL A 6 -9.26 3.82 5.42
C VAL A 6 -9.82 3.25 4.12
N GLN A 7 -8.97 3.20 3.09
CA GLN A 7 -9.32 2.58 1.82
C GLN A 7 -8.89 1.12 1.81
N LYS A 8 -9.79 0.22 1.49
CA LYS A 8 -9.53 -1.22 1.42
C LYS A 8 -9.34 -1.72 0.00
N THR A 9 -9.70 -0.90 -1.00
CA THR A 9 -9.60 -1.25 -2.41
C THR A 9 -9.13 -0.04 -3.20
N LEU A 10 -8.16 -0.25 -4.08
CA LEU A 10 -7.68 0.76 -5.01
C LEU A 10 -7.82 0.23 -6.44
N ASN A 11 -8.02 1.14 -7.40
CA ASN A 11 -8.07 0.80 -8.82
C ASN A 11 -6.97 1.56 -9.53
N LEU A 12 -6.10 0.85 -10.22
CA LEU A 12 -4.95 1.43 -10.93
C LEU A 12 -4.97 0.99 -12.39
N ARG A 13 -4.37 1.83 -13.25
CA ARG A 13 -4.21 1.50 -14.68
C ARG A 13 -3.07 0.49 -14.84
N ALA A 14 -3.26 -0.49 -15.73
CA ALA A 14 -2.24 -1.47 -16.05
C ALA A 14 -1.14 -0.87 -16.94
N ASN A 15 0.05 -1.43 -16.86
CA ASN A 15 1.22 -1.07 -17.68
C ASN A 15 1.50 0.43 -17.66
N SER A 16 1.40 1.05 -16.50
CA SER A 16 1.47 2.51 -16.37
C SER A 16 2.24 2.91 -15.13
N PRO A 17 2.93 4.07 -15.17
CA PRO A 17 3.45 4.65 -13.94
C PRO A 17 2.28 5.17 -13.09
N VAL A 18 2.31 4.86 -11.81
CA VAL A 18 1.25 5.25 -10.87
C VAL A 18 1.85 5.85 -9.62
N VAL A 19 1.05 6.64 -8.91
CA VAL A 19 1.43 7.23 -7.63
C VAL A 19 0.32 6.92 -6.64
N ILE A 20 0.70 6.33 -5.50
CA ILE A 20 -0.22 6.16 -4.37
C ILE A 20 0.16 7.18 -3.30
N HIS A 21 -0.75 8.06 -2.96
CA HIS A 21 -0.56 9.03 -1.89
C HIS A 21 -0.91 8.35 -0.56
N PHE A 22 0.10 8.11 0.25
CA PHE A 22 -0.08 7.50 1.55
C PHE A 22 -0.09 8.59 2.63
N ASN A 23 -1.21 8.69 3.33
CA ASN A 23 -1.38 9.65 4.43
C ASN A 23 -1.49 8.88 5.74
N ASN A 24 -0.47 8.97 6.59
CA ASN A 24 -0.50 8.40 7.93
C ASN A 24 -0.93 9.48 8.92
N GLU A 25 -2.16 9.38 9.42
CA GLU A 25 -2.74 10.31 10.38
C GLU A 25 -2.52 9.89 11.83
N ASP A 26 -1.98 8.70 12.07
CA ASP A 26 -1.83 8.16 13.43
C ASP A 26 -0.56 8.72 14.08
N ALA A 27 -0.72 9.70 14.95
CA ALA A 27 0.40 10.40 15.59
C ALA A 27 1.29 9.42 16.36
N GLY A 28 2.59 9.43 16.05
CA GLY A 28 3.58 8.60 16.73
C GLY A 28 3.52 7.12 16.37
N VAL A 29 2.61 6.69 15.49
CA VAL A 29 2.47 5.29 15.11
C VAL A 29 3.06 5.08 13.71
N PRO A 30 4.06 4.20 13.56
CA PRO A 30 4.66 3.95 12.25
C PRO A 30 3.74 3.08 11.38
N HIS A 31 3.61 3.46 10.13
CA HIS A 31 2.89 2.71 9.10
C HIS A 31 3.63 2.79 7.78
N ASN A 32 3.44 1.78 6.94
CA ASN A 32 3.88 1.81 5.55
C ASN A 32 2.87 1.08 4.67
N VAL A 33 3.13 1.05 3.37
CA VAL A 33 2.37 0.24 2.42
C VAL A 33 3.36 -0.71 1.75
N ASP A 34 3.17 -2.01 1.96
CA ASP A 34 3.94 -3.06 1.31
C ASP A 34 3.04 -3.67 0.23
N ILE A 35 3.38 -3.41 -1.03
CA ILE A 35 2.58 -3.85 -2.17
C ILE A 35 3.10 -5.18 -2.65
N THR A 36 2.24 -6.19 -2.65
CA THR A 36 2.63 -7.58 -2.93
C THR A 36 1.80 -8.17 -4.05
N THR A 37 2.32 -9.23 -4.64
CA THR A 37 1.62 -9.99 -5.69
C THR A 37 0.73 -11.08 -5.14
N ASP A 38 0.88 -11.41 -3.84
CA ASP A 38 0.10 -12.45 -3.17
C ASP A 38 -0.59 -11.92 -1.92
N SER A 39 -1.71 -12.52 -1.56
CA SER A 39 -2.48 -12.11 -0.40
C SER A 39 -1.78 -12.37 0.93
N GLY A 40 -0.81 -13.28 0.95
CA GLY A 40 -0.03 -13.58 2.15
C GLY A 40 1.09 -12.59 2.43
N GLY A 41 1.40 -11.70 1.47
CA GLY A 41 2.44 -10.70 1.66
C GLY A 41 3.86 -11.23 1.50
N SER A 42 4.04 -12.37 0.82
CA SER A 42 5.36 -13.01 0.69
C SER A 42 6.21 -12.41 -0.42
N ASN A 43 5.59 -11.89 -1.47
CA ASN A 43 6.29 -11.40 -2.66
C ASN A 43 6.08 -9.90 -2.80
N THR A 44 6.96 -9.11 -2.23
CA THR A 44 6.89 -7.65 -2.29
C THR A 44 7.24 -7.16 -3.69
N LEU A 45 6.33 -6.37 -4.28
CA LEU A 45 6.57 -5.67 -5.52
C LEU A 45 7.23 -4.32 -5.26
N TYR A 46 6.72 -3.57 -4.28
CA TYR A 46 7.24 -2.26 -3.92
C TYR A 46 6.84 -1.89 -2.49
N LYS A 47 7.76 -1.29 -1.74
CA LYS A 47 7.46 -0.75 -0.41
C LYS A 47 8.47 0.33 -0.04
N GLN A 48 8.11 1.11 0.98
CA GLN A 48 9.01 2.05 1.64
C GLN A 48 9.06 1.69 3.13
N ASP A 49 10.01 2.27 3.84
CA ASP A 49 10.13 2.04 5.29
C ASP A 49 8.94 2.67 6.03
N PRO A 50 8.50 2.06 7.15
CA PRO A 50 7.44 2.66 7.97
C PRO A 50 7.85 4.03 8.48
N VAL A 51 6.87 4.94 8.54
CA VAL A 51 7.05 6.31 9.04
C VAL A 51 5.98 6.62 10.06
N ALA A 52 6.39 7.29 11.15
CA ALA A 52 5.44 7.73 12.17
C ALA A 52 4.60 8.89 11.66
N GLY A 53 3.33 8.89 12.01
CA GLY A 53 2.45 10.00 11.67
C GLY A 53 2.55 11.18 12.64
N PRO A 54 1.91 12.29 12.31
CA PRO A 54 1.24 12.54 11.03
C PRO A 54 2.25 12.84 9.90
N THR A 55 2.07 12.21 8.76
CA THR A 55 2.93 12.44 7.61
C THR A 55 2.28 11.91 6.33
N THR A 56 2.76 12.36 5.19
CA THR A 56 2.36 11.83 3.89
C THR A 56 3.58 11.41 3.10
N GLU A 57 3.42 10.36 2.30
CA GLU A 57 4.47 9.90 1.39
C GLU A 57 3.85 9.47 0.07
N ASP A 58 4.61 9.62 -1.02
CA ASP A 58 4.19 9.17 -2.33
C ASP A 58 4.89 7.85 -2.67
N TYR A 59 4.10 6.85 -3.01
CA TYR A 59 4.58 5.57 -3.49
C TYR A 59 4.46 5.56 -5.01
N LYS A 60 5.59 5.62 -5.70
CA LYS A 60 5.66 5.69 -7.16
C LYS A 60 6.21 4.39 -7.71
N PHE A 61 5.45 3.76 -8.58
CA PHE A 61 5.89 2.52 -9.22
C PHE A 61 5.16 2.33 -10.55
N THR A 62 5.58 1.34 -11.32
CA THR A 62 4.95 1.02 -12.60
C THR A 62 4.21 -0.29 -12.47
N THR A 63 2.93 -0.29 -12.86
CA THR A 63 2.12 -1.51 -12.86
C THR A 63 2.47 -2.39 -14.04
N SER A 64 2.22 -3.70 -13.88
CA SER A 64 2.31 -4.69 -14.96
C SER A 64 0.94 -4.85 -15.61
N GLY A 65 0.70 -6.00 -16.25
CA GLY A 65 -0.58 -6.32 -16.87
C GLY A 65 -1.73 -6.36 -15.87
N PRO A 66 -2.97 -6.47 -16.38
CA PRO A 66 -4.15 -6.50 -15.52
C PRO A 66 -4.10 -7.64 -14.52
N GLY A 67 -4.64 -7.43 -13.34
CA GLY A 67 -4.67 -8.43 -12.28
C GLY A 67 -4.97 -7.83 -10.93
N THR A 68 -4.73 -8.59 -9.88
CA THR A 68 -4.95 -8.16 -8.51
C THR A 68 -3.62 -8.10 -7.76
N LEU A 69 -3.37 -6.97 -7.11
CA LEU A 69 -2.28 -6.83 -6.16
C LEU A 69 -2.87 -6.66 -4.76
N TYR A 70 -2.01 -6.73 -3.77
CA TYR A 70 -2.41 -6.62 -2.37
C TYR A 70 -1.51 -5.62 -1.68
N TYR A 71 -1.99 -4.97 -0.63
CA TYR A 71 -1.14 -4.10 0.17
C TYR A 71 -1.36 -4.37 1.66
N HIS A 72 -0.28 -4.22 2.41
CA HIS A 72 -0.21 -4.49 3.84
C HIS A 72 0.61 -3.43 4.51
N CYS A 73 0.49 -3.32 5.83
CA CYS A 73 1.44 -2.59 6.65
C CYS A 73 2.37 -3.60 7.32
N ASP A 74 3.68 -3.45 7.14
CA ASP A 74 4.65 -4.40 7.72
C ASP A 74 4.62 -4.41 9.24
N VAL A 75 4.31 -3.27 9.85
CA VAL A 75 4.28 -3.12 11.32
C VAL A 75 2.97 -3.66 11.91
N HIS A 76 1.89 -3.58 11.16
CA HIS A 76 0.55 -3.96 11.62
C HIS A 76 -0.07 -4.93 10.61
N PRO A 77 0.14 -6.26 10.78
CA PRO A 77 -0.30 -7.25 9.78
C PRO A 77 -1.79 -7.25 9.45
N ASN A 78 -2.62 -6.70 10.34
CA ASN A 78 -4.07 -6.62 10.11
C ASN A 78 -4.46 -5.48 9.16
N MET A 79 -3.53 -4.57 8.85
CA MET A 79 -3.77 -3.49 7.90
C MET A 79 -3.54 -4.03 6.49
N THR A 80 -4.62 -4.38 5.79
CA THR A 80 -4.55 -4.98 4.45
C THR A 80 -5.58 -4.38 3.51
N GLY A 81 -5.33 -4.52 2.22
CA GLY A 81 -6.27 -4.13 1.18
C GLY A 81 -5.89 -4.76 -0.15
N THR A 82 -6.70 -4.48 -1.17
CA THR A 82 -6.50 -5.01 -2.52
C THR A 82 -6.37 -3.89 -3.55
N ILE A 83 -5.65 -4.18 -4.63
CA ILE A 83 -5.49 -3.28 -5.76
C ILE A 83 -5.95 -4.00 -7.01
N ASN A 84 -6.94 -3.42 -7.70
CA ASN A 84 -7.38 -3.91 -9.00
C ASN A 84 -6.63 -3.15 -10.09
N VAL A 85 -5.82 -3.88 -10.86
CA VAL A 85 -5.05 -3.32 -11.97
C VAL A 85 -5.80 -3.63 -13.25
N GLN A 86 -6.19 -2.60 -13.97
CA GLN A 86 -7.09 -2.73 -15.13
C GLN A 86 -6.47 -2.18 -16.41
#